data_336098cf87aa438c7438c6a3d2d2ac5a
#
_entry.id   336098cf87aa438c7438c6a3d2d2ac5a
#
_cell.length_a   1.000
_cell.length_b   1.000
_cell.length_c   1.000
_cell.angle_alpha   90.00
_cell.angle_beta   90.00
_cell.angle_gamma   90.00
#
_symmetry.space_group_name_H-M   'P 1'
#
loop_
_entity.id
_entity.type
_entity.pdbx_description
1 polymer ?
#
loop_
_entity_poly.entity_id
_entity_poly.type
_entity_poly.pdbx_seq_one_letter_code
_entity_poly.pdbx_strand_id
1 'polypeptide(L)'
;MRHGAWSMLGAVGVLLLTSGCVAIEAGHEGVMVEQPFFFGHGGVDPAPSKTGRVWVAPTTKVIEVDVRPLQYSEHFDIISAENAPVSFDAFMIANVVESRSPELISRYGPNWYQNNVKEAFRTFVREEVQ
;
A
#
# COMPACT_ATOMS: atom_id res chain seq x y z
N MET A 1 13.39 -41.25 31.58
CA MET A 1 13.23 -40.83 30.19
C MET A 1 11.88 -40.14 29.91
N ARG A 2 11.48 -39.12 30.68
CA ARG A 2 10.15 -38.45 30.57
C ARG A 2 10.24 -36.94 30.32
N HIS A 3 11.45 -36.40 30.10
CA HIS A 3 11.65 -34.96 29.95
C HIS A 3 11.53 -34.45 28.50
N GLY A 4 11.55 -35.32 27.49
CA GLY A 4 11.51 -34.93 26.08
C GLY A 4 10.14 -34.45 25.56
N ALA A 5 9.05 -35.01 26.11
CA ALA A 5 7.70 -34.66 25.64
C ALA A 5 7.24 -33.28 26.10
N TRP A 6 7.68 -32.81 27.24
CA TRP A 6 7.31 -31.48 27.75
C TRP A 6 8.07 -30.35 27.03
N SER A 7 9.31 -30.61 26.61
CA SER A 7 10.09 -29.66 25.81
C SER A 7 9.51 -29.45 24.41
N MET A 8 8.98 -30.51 23.78
CA MET A 8 8.32 -30.39 22.48
C MET A 8 7.00 -29.64 22.56
N LEU A 9 6.20 -29.85 23.60
CA LEU A 9 4.95 -29.10 23.81
C LEU A 9 5.20 -27.61 24.02
N GLY A 10 6.27 -27.23 24.73
CA GLY A 10 6.66 -25.84 24.93
C GLY A 10 7.09 -25.17 23.63
N ALA A 11 7.85 -25.85 22.76
CA ALA A 11 8.31 -25.31 21.48
C ALA A 11 7.15 -25.09 20.49
N VAL A 12 6.19 -26.01 20.43
CA VAL A 12 4.99 -25.86 19.58
C VAL A 12 4.09 -24.72 20.09
N GLY A 13 3.98 -24.55 21.40
CA GLY A 13 3.20 -23.46 21.99
C GLY A 13 3.77 -22.07 21.69
N VAL A 14 5.10 -21.91 21.63
CA VAL A 14 5.75 -20.64 21.29
C VAL A 14 5.58 -20.30 19.80
N LEU A 15 5.59 -21.29 18.91
CA LEU A 15 5.37 -21.05 17.47
C LEU A 15 3.95 -20.53 17.17
N LEU A 16 2.96 -20.95 17.93
CA LEU A 16 1.56 -20.53 17.73
C LEU A 16 1.29 -19.09 18.20
N LEU A 17 2.14 -18.51 19.04
CA LEU A 17 1.98 -17.16 19.57
C LEU A 17 2.51 -16.05 18.63
N THR A 18 3.21 -16.41 17.56
CA THR A 18 3.84 -15.43 16.66
C THR A 18 2.98 -15.05 15.46
N SER A 19 1.85 -15.72 15.23
CA SER A 19 0.91 -15.38 14.18
C SER A 19 -0.13 -14.38 14.68
N GLY A 20 -0.35 -13.32 13.91
CA GLY A 20 -1.24 -12.21 14.25
C GLY A 20 -2.43 -12.10 13.30
N CYS A 21 -3.54 -11.56 13.80
CA CYS A 21 -4.63 -11.11 12.97
C CYS A 21 -4.45 -9.61 12.66
N VAL A 22 -4.47 -9.25 11.39
CA VAL A 22 -4.52 -7.86 10.93
C VAL A 22 -5.97 -7.53 10.59
N ALA A 23 -6.46 -6.38 11.05
CA ALA A 23 -7.77 -5.85 10.70
C ALA A 23 -7.60 -4.86 9.55
N ILE A 24 -8.29 -5.11 8.43
CA ILE A 24 -8.34 -4.22 7.28
C ILE A 24 -9.60 -3.38 7.38
N GLU A 25 -9.45 -2.07 7.35
CA GLU A 25 -10.55 -1.12 7.49
C GLU A 25 -11.50 -1.13 6.28
N ALA A 26 -12.73 -0.65 6.49
CA ALA A 26 -13.70 -0.49 5.42
C ALA A 26 -13.20 0.54 4.38
N GLY A 27 -13.29 0.18 3.10
CA GLY A 27 -12.79 1.01 2.00
C GLY A 27 -11.29 0.86 1.74
N HIS A 28 -10.64 -0.12 2.40
CA HIS A 28 -9.25 -0.49 2.14
C HIS A 28 -9.16 -1.93 1.65
N GLU A 29 -8.13 -2.19 0.86
CA GLU A 29 -7.70 -3.53 0.49
C GLU A 29 -6.34 -3.82 1.11
N GLY A 30 -6.19 -5.01 1.69
CA GLY A 30 -4.92 -5.50 2.23
C GLY A 30 -4.14 -6.25 1.16
N VAL A 31 -3.01 -5.74 0.78
CA VAL A 31 -2.07 -6.41 -0.12
C VAL A 31 -1.04 -7.15 0.70
N MET A 32 -1.00 -8.47 0.55
CA MET A 32 -0.04 -9.31 1.24
C MET A 32 1.28 -9.34 0.48
N VAL A 33 2.37 -9.09 1.21
CA VAL A 33 3.73 -9.16 0.69
C VAL A 33 4.49 -10.20 1.49
N GLU A 34 4.83 -11.30 0.85
CA GLU A 34 5.58 -12.38 1.47
C GLU A 34 7.08 -12.07 1.48
N GLN A 35 7.70 -12.22 2.64
CA GLN A 35 9.14 -12.00 2.87
C GLN A 35 9.72 -13.21 3.59
N PRO A 36 10.02 -14.30 2.87
CA PRO A 36 10.53 -15.53 3.49
C PRO A 36 11.92 -15.30 4.11
N PHE A 37 12.17 -15.90 5.29
CA PHE A 37 13.43 -15.71 6.01
C PHE A 37 14.61 -16.44 5.37
N PHE A 38 14.40 -17.66 4.83
CA PHE A 38 15.50 -18.52 4.32
C PHE A 38 15.22 -19.12 2.96
N PHE A 39 14.03 -19.67 2.72
CA PHE A 39 13.66 -20.36 1.49
C PHE A 39 12.27 -19.91 1.04
N GLY A 40 12.08 -19.82 -0.26
CA GLY A 40 10.81 -19.46 -0.88
C GLY A 40 10.93 -18.26 -1.81
N HIS A 41 9.89 -18.02 -2.57
CA HIS A 41 9.76 -16.84 -3.42
C HIS A 41 8.97 -15.80 -2.65
N GLY A 42 9.59 -14.67 -2.35
CA GLY A 42 8.87 -13.51 -1.85
C GLY A 42 8.13 -12.80 -2.96
N GLY A 43 7.16 -11.99 -2.63
CA GLY A 43 6.44 -11.20 -3.61
C GLY A 43 5.10 -10.70 -3.12
N VAL A 44 4.41 -10.01 -4.00
CA VAL A 44 3.06 -9.50 -3.77
C VAL A 44 2.05 -10.58 -4.15
N ASP A 45 1.15 -10.93 -3.22
CA ASP A 45 0.04 -11.83 -3.51
C ASP A 45 -0.91 -11.16 -4.51
N PRO A 46 -1.23 -11.80 -5.64
CA PRO A 46 -2.14 -11.24 -6.64
C PRO A 46 -3.59 -11.08 -6.14
N ALA A 47 -3.98 -11.75 -5.07
CA ALA A 47 -5.31 -11.67 -4.50
C ALA A 47 -5.33 -10.73 -3.28
N PRO A 48 -5.93 -9.54 -3.35
CA PRO A 48 -6.02 -8.65 -2.21
C PRO A 48 -7.02 -9.17 -1.19
N SER A 49 -6.72 -8.97 0.09
CA SER A 49 -7.65 -9.24 1.17
C SER A 49 -8.64 -8.09 1.31
N LYS A 50 -9.92 -8.42 1.28
CA LYS A 50 -11.00 -7.46 1.50
C LYS A 50 -11.11 -7.08 2.99
N THR A 51 -11.90 -6.04 3.26
CA THR A 51 -12.24 -5.57 4.60
C THR A 51 -12.55 -6.72 5.58
N GLY A 52 -11.97 -6.65 6.77
CA GLY A 52 -12.18 -7.62 7.84
C GLY A 52 -10.89 -8.06 8.52
N ARG A 53 -10.97 -9.15 9.28
CA ARG A 53 -9.79 -9.71 9.95
C ARG A 53 -9.19 -10.82 9.12
N VAL A 54 -7.91 -10.69 8.86
CA VAL A 54 -7.11 -11.65 8.10
C VAL A 54 -6.01 -12.21 8.99
N TRP A 55 -5.85 -13.51 8.92
CA TRP A 55 -4.75 -14.20 9.60
C TRP A 55 -3.47 -14.07 8.77
N VAL A 56 -2.39 -13.63 9.41
CA VAL A 56 -1.14 -13.31 8.71
C VAL A 56 0.01 -14.08 9.35
N ALA A 57 0.81 -14.73 8.51
CA ALA A 57 2.04 -15.37 8.95
C ALA A 57 3.09 -14.32 9.37
N PRO A 58 4.04 -14.66 10.27
CA PRO A 58 5.09 -13.73 10.73
C PRO A 58 5.97 -13.19 9.60
N THR A 59 6.01 -13.91 8.47
CA THR A 59 6.80 -13.57 7.28
C THR A 59 6.04 -12.71 6.26
N THR A 60 4.77 -12.41 6.53
CA THR A 60 3.90 -11.68 5.59
C THR A 60 3.64 -10.27 6.12
N LYS A 61 3.93 -9.28 5.30
CA LYS A 61 3.57 -7.89 5.57
C LYS A 61 2.27 -7.55 4.84
N VAL A 62 1.32 -6.93 5.53
CA VAL A 62 0.10 -6.38 4.92
C VAL A 62 0.31 -4.90 4.65
N ILE A 63 0.06 -4.48 3.41
CA ILE A 63 0.01 -3.08 2.98
C ILE A 63 -1.43 -2.74 2.72
N GLU A 64 -1.98 -1.80 3.49
CA GLU A 64 -3.34 -1.31 3.28
C GLU A 64 -3.36 -0.24 2.20
N VAL A 65 -4.26 -0.40 1.24
CA VAL A 65 -4.45 0.52 0.12
C VAL A 65 -5.89 1.03 0.19
N ASP A 66 -6.05 2.35 0.29
CA ASP A 66 -7.37 2.98 0.21
C ASP A 66 -7.89 2.92 -1.23
N VAL A 67 -9.06 2.29 -1.42
CA VAL A 67 -9.70 2.15 -2.74
C VAL A 67 -10.82 3.17 -2.96
N ARG A 68 -11.09 4.02 -1.96
CA ARG A 68 -12.08 5.10 -2.08
C ARG A 68 -11.54 6.22 -2.97
N PRO A 69 -12.43 7.02 -3.58
CA PRO A 69 -12.00 8.25 -4.24
C PRO A 69 -11.34 9.21 -3.24
N LEU A 70 -10.08 9.54 -3.48
CA LEU A 70 -9.31 10.49 -2.68
C LEU A 70 -9.03 11.74 -3.49
N GLN A 71 -9.15 12.89 -2.83
CA GLN A 71 -8.79 14.17 -3.42
C GLN A 71 -7.34 14.52 -3.08
N TYR A 72 -6.56 14.75 -4.11
CA TYR A 72 -5.19 15.25 -4.01
C TYR A 72 -5.17 16.71 -4.44
N SER A 73 -4.50 17.57 -3.66
CA SER A 73 -4.33 18.98 -3.98
C SER A 73 -2.85 19.30 -4.12
N GLU A 74 -2.53 20.08 -5.16
CA GLU A 74 -1.18 20.60 -5.39
C GLU A 74 -1.23 22.09 -5.59
N HIS A 75 -0.30 22.79 -4.93
CA HIS A 75 -0.14 24.23 -5.06
C HIS A 75 0.81 24.56 -6.20
N PHE A 76 0.45 25.55 -7.00
CA PHE A 76 1.20 26.03 -8.17
C PHE A 76 1.49 27.51 -8.07
N ASP A 77 2.79 27.84 -8.20
CA ASP A 77 3.28 29.19 -8.45
C ASP A 77 3.90 29.20 -9.84
N ILE A 78 3.28 29.87 -10.76
CA ILE A 78 3.72 29.94 -12.16
C ILE A 78 3.81 31.41 -12.62
N ILE A 79 4.57 31.62 -13.67
CA ILE A 79 4.60 32.89 -14.36
C ILE A 79 3.82 32.71 -15.66
N SER A 80 2.77 33.51 -15.85
CA SER A 80 1.97 33.47 -17.08
C SER A 80 2.75 33.98 -18.28
N ALA A 81 2.24 33.73 -19.49
CA ALA A 81 2.82 34.24 -20.74
C ALA A 81 3.00 35.78 -20.77
N GLU A 82 2.23 36.49 -19.95
CA GLU A 82 2.32 37.96 -19.81
C GLU A 82 3.30 38.42 -18.72
N ASN A 83 4.14 37.52 -18.20
CA ASN A 83 5.06 37.73 -17.07
C ASN A 83 4.39 38.14 -15.74
N ALA A 84 3.14 37.78 -15.54
CA ALA A 84 2.45 37.98 -14.28
C ALA A 84 2.59 36.71 -13.39
N PRO A 85 2.92 36.84 -12.08
CA PRO A 85 2.93 35.73 -11.16
C PRO A 85 1.48 35.31 -10.86
N VAL A 86 1.20 34.03 -11.01
CA VAL A 86 -0.12 33.43 -10.71
C VAL A 86 0.06 32.27 -9.74
N SER A 87 -0.68 32.33 -8.64
CA SER A 87 -0.70 31.25 -7.64
C SER A 87 -2.12 30.67 -7.56
N PHE A 88 -2.22 29.34 -7.64
CA PHE A 88 -3.50 28.63 -7.55
C PHE A 88 -3.32 27.21 -7.03
N ASP A 89 -4.41 26.62 -6.58
CA ASP A 89 -4.46 25.21 -6.17
C ASP A 89 -5.24 24.41 -7.21
N ALA A 90 -4.63 23.32 -7.68
CA ALA A 90 -5.30 22.36 -8.55
C ALA A 90 -5.64 21.08 -7.77
N PHE A 91 -6.80 20.52 -8.06
CA PHE A 91 -7.32 19.33 -7.40
C PHE A 91 -7.52 18.20 -8.39
N MET A 92 -7.12 17.02 -7.97
CA MET A 92 -7.36 15.78 -8.71
C MET A 92 -8.06 14.78 -7.81
N ILE A 93 -9.10 14.13 -8.32
CA ILE A 93 -9.73 13.00 -7.63
C ILE A 93 -9.29 11.72 -8.33
N ALA A 94 -8.72 10.81 -7.56
CA ALA A 94 -8.31 9.50 -8.06
C ALA A 94 -8.72 8.41 -7.07
N ASN A 95 -9.01 7.23 -7.61
CA ASN A 95 -9.26 6.04 -6.81
C ASN A 95 -8.52 4.84 -7.40
N VAL A 96 -8.18 3.92 -6.53
CA VAL A 96 -7.66 2.62 -6.95
C VAL A 96 -8.84 1.73 -7.28
N VAL A 97 -8.78 1.06 -8.44
CA VAL A 97 -9.83 0.11 -8.84
C VAL A 97 -9.77 -1.10 -7.91
N GLU A 98 -10.91 -1.49 -7.36
CA GLU A 98 -11.02 -2.68 -6.50
C GLU A 98 -10.39 -3.91 -7.15
N SER A 99 -9.73 -4.70 -6.33
CA SER A 99 -8.96 -5.90 -6.73
C SER A 99 -7.71 -5.64 -7.59
N ARG A 100 -7.36 -4.38 -7.86
CA ARG A 100 -6.15 -4.01 -8.59
C ARG A 100 -5.03 -3.48 -7.69
N SER A 101 -5.26 -3.39 -6.39
CA SER A 101 -4.26 -2.95 -5.41
C SER A 101 -2.95 -3.74 -5.45
N PRO A 102 -2.94 -5.10 -5.62
CA PRO A 102 -1.69 -5.85 -5.71
C PRO A 102 -0.84 -5.47 -6.93
N GLU A 103 -1.48 -5.24 -8.08
CA GLU A 103 -0.78 -4.80 -9.29
C GLU A 103 -0.17 -3.41 -9.11
N LEU A 104 -0.92 -2.50 -8.48
CA LEU A 104 -0.46 -1.15 -8.16
C LEU A 104 0.78 -1.18 -7.25
N ILE A 105 0.70 -1.95 -6.15
CA ILE A 105 1.81 -2.07 -5.19
C ILE A 105 3.02 -2.77 -5.81
N SER A 106 2.81 -3.79 -6.62
CA SER A 106 3.89 -4.51 -7.31
C SER A 106 4.66 -3.61 -8.29
N ARG A 107 3.98 -2.73 -9.02
CA ARG A 107 4.60 -1.88 -10.03
C ARG A 107 5.16 -0.57 -9.48
N TYR A 108 4.45 0.07 -8.56
CA TYR A 108 4.72 1.45 -8.14
C TYR A 108 5.05 1.58 -6.65
N GLY A 109 4.85 0.52 -5.88
CA GLY A 109 5.06 0.51 -4.44
C GLY A 109 3.95 1.22 -3.65
N PRO A 110 4.07 1.28 -2.31
CA PRO A 110 3.05 1.85 -1.44
C PRO A 110 2.87 3.36 -1.63
N ASN A 111 3.89 4.07 -2.08
CA ASN A 111 3.85 5.52 -2.33
C ASN A 111 3.60 5.86 -3.81
N TRP A 112 2.76 5.08 -4.47
CA TRP A 112 2.48 5.17 -5.90
C TRP A 112 2.10 6.58 -6.38
N TYR A 113 1.29 7.31 -5.59
CA TYR A 113 0.91 8.69 -5.92
C TYR A 113 2.14 9.60 -5.97
N GLN A 114 2.92 9.64 -4.89
CA GLN A 114 4.08 10.52 -4.78
C GLN A 114 5.16 10.20 -5.81
N ASN A 115 5.37 8.91 -6.09
CA ASN A 115 6.46 8.47 -6.96
C ASN A 115 6.15 8.61 -8.46
N ASN A 116 4.85 8.55 -8.84
CA ASN A 116 4.49 8.42 -10.25
C ASN A 116 3.43 9.42 -10.72
N VAL A 117 2.38 9.66 -9.92
CA VAL A 117 1.23 10.45 -10.37
C VAL A 117 1.44 11.93 -10.14
N LYS A 118 2.03 12.30 -9.02
CA LYS A 118 2.21 13.69 -8.60
C LYS A 118 2.95 14.53 -9.64
N GLU A 119 4.11 14.07 -10.10
CA GLU A 119 4.91 14.83 -11.07
C GLU A 119 4.24 14.89 -12.45
N ALA A 120 3.58 13.81 -12.87
CA ALA A 120 2.80 13.81 -14.12
C ALA A 120 1.65 14.82 -14.04
N PHE A 121 0.93 14.86 -12.93
CA PHE A 121 -0.13 15.82 -12.68
C PHE A 121 0.39 17.25 -12.69
N ARG A 122 1.51 17.52 -12.03
CA ARG A 122 2.13 18.84 -12.00
C ARG A 122 2.60 19.30 -13.38
N THR A 123 3.16 18.40 -14.18
CA THR A 123 3.59 18.70 -15.54
C THR A 123 2.40 19.05 -16.42
N PHE A 124 1.36 18.23 -16.38
CA PHE A 124 0.12 18.45 -17.13
C PHE A 124 -0.51 19.81 -16.82
N VAL A 125 -0.67 20.15 -15.55
CA VAL A 125 -1.26 21.45 -15.14
C VAL A 125 -0.40 22.63 -15.62
N ARG A 126 0.93 22.51 -15.57
CA ARG A 126 1.80 23.59 -16.08
C ARG A 126 1.69 23.79 -17.59
N GLU A 127 1.60 22.70 -18.34
CA GLU A 127 1.45 22.76 -19.80
C GLU A 127 0.13 23.40 -20.23
N GLU A 128 -0.95 23.18 -19.47
CA GLU A 128 -2.27 23.75 -19.78
C GLU A 128 -2.42 25.23 -19.42
N VAL A 129 -1.58 25.76 -18.53
CA VAL A 129 -1.70 27.12 -18.01
C VAL A 129 -0.66 28.06 -18.59
N GLN A 130 0.38 27.57 -19.28
CA GLN A 130 1.37 28.37 -19.99
C GLN A 130 0.92 28.70 -21.40
#